data_9770c379060a8d8a015f045fdebb2f70
#
_entry.id   9770c379060a8d8a015f045fdebb2f70
#
_cell.length_a   1.000
_cell.length_b   1.000
_cell.length_c   1.000
_cell.angle_alpha   90.00
_cell.angle_beta   90.00
_cell.angle_gamma   90.00
#
_symmetry.space_group_name_H-M   'P 1'
#
loop_
_entity.id
_entity.type
_entity.pdbx_description
1 polymer ?
#
loop_
_entity_poly.entity_id
_entity_poly.type
_entity_poly.pdbx_seq_one_letter_code
_entity_poly.pdbx_strand_id
1 'polypeptide(L)'
;FVNLPELMRIYKETADIQTSDMLDLPVPEAKIIAVESELTQAQKYYLEELVKRSDAIKSGSVDPSRDNMLKITGEARKLAIDMRLIDPAYNLSDNQKILQVVDNVERIYREGAGDKATQMIFSDIGTPKSKGEGFDVYNELKDLLVDRGIPKEEIAFVHDANTDEKKNLLSRKVNSGEVRILMASTEKGGTGLNVQSRMKAVHHLDVPWRPSDVGRILRTFKIKKNVEVTDNGKIII
;
A
#
# COMPACT_ATOMS: atom_id res chain seq x y z
N PHE A 1 -9.61 -11.13 24.63
CA PHE A 1 -10.31 -10.53 25.79
C PHE A 1 -11.17 -11.61 26.43
N VAL A 2 -11.03 -11.80 27.74
CA VAL A 2 -11.88 -12.68 28.52
C VAL A 2 -13.12 -11.87 28.91
N ASN A 3 -14.32 -12.48 28.77
CA ASN A 3 -15.60 -11.84 29.15
C ASN A 3 -15.95 -10.53 28.38
N LEU A 4 -15.76 -10.54 27.05
CA LEU A 4 -16.10 -9.40 26.19
C LEU A 4 -17.57 -8.91 26.34
N PRO A 5 -18.59 -9.78 26.47
CA PRO A 5 -19.98 -9.33 26.62
C PRO A 5 -20.23 -8.45 27.85
N GLU A 6 -19.64 -8.77 28.99
CA GLU A 6 -19.80 -7.99 30.23
C GLU A 6 -19.04 -6.67 30.14
N LEU A 7 -17.82 -6.69 29.59
CA LEU A 7 -17.06 -5.48 29.33
C LEU A 7 -17.84 -4.52 28.41
N MET A 8 -18.44 -5.03 27.35
CA MET A 8 -19.24 -4.23 26.43
C MET A 8 -20.53 -3.71 27.08
N ARG A 9 -21.13 -4.45 28.02
CA ARG A 9 -22.27 -3.97 28.76
C ARG A 9 -21.90 -2.78 29.65
N ILE A 10 -20.84 -2.92 30.45
CA ILE A 10 -20.34 -1.84 31.34
C ILE A 10 -19.95 -0.61 30.52
N TYR A 11 -19.30 -0.83 29.38
CA TYR A 11 -18.89 0.27 28.51
C TYR A 11 -20.10 1.03 27.92
N LYS A 12 -21.17 0.32 27.52
CA LYS A 12 -22.40 0.93 27.01
C LYS A 12 -23.19 1.75 28.09
N GLU A 13 -22.98 1.48 29.37
CA GLU A 13 -23.60 2.25 30.44
C GLU A 13 -22.94 3.62 30.64
N THR A 14 -21.69 3.77 30.20
CA THR A 14 -20.88 4.99 30.42
C THR A 14 -20.50 5.73 29.14
N ALA A 15 -20.66 5.10 27.98
CA ALA A 15 -20.26 5.64 26.68
C ALA A 15 -21.39 5.57 25.66
N ASP A 16 -21.61 6.64 24.91
CA ASP A 16 -22.43 6.62 23.70
C ASP A 16 -21.62 5.93 22.58
N ILE A 17 -22.09 4.76 22.16
CA ILE A 17 -21.42 3.95 21.12
C ILE A 17 -22.23 4.09 19.83
N GLN A 18 -21.63 4.78 18.87
CA GLN A 18 -22.16 4.88 17.52
C GLN A 18 -21.31 4.01 16.57
N THR A 19 -21.92 3.01 15.98
CA THR A 19 -21.30 2.18 14.94
C THR A 19 -21.49 2.83 13.58
N SER A 20 -20.64 2.46 12.59
CA SER A 20 -20.73 3.02 11.22
C SER A 20 -22.09 2.82 10.56
N ASP A 21 -22.83 1.78 10.95
CA ASP A 21 -24.17 1.43 10.45
C ASP A 21 -25.26 2.31 11.07
N MET A 22 -25.00 2.94 12.22
CA MET A 22 -25.90 3.89 12.89
C MET A 22 -25.68 5.33 12.41
N LEU A 23 -24.58 5.58 11.75
CA LEU A 23 -24.19 6.89 11.24
C LEU A 23 -24.43 6.93 9.74
N ASP A 24 -25.29 7.84 9.28
CA ASP A 24 -25.45 8.14 7.85
C ASP A 24 -24.24 8.98 7.36
N LEU A 25 -23.06 8.34 7.38
CA LEU A 25 -21.85 8.96 6.91
C LEU A 25 -21.78 8.84 5.39
N PRO A 26 -21.40 9.92 4.69
CA PRO A 26 -21.14 9.86 3.25
C PRO A 26 -19.86 9.03 2.99
N VAL A 27 -19.97 7.72 3.13
CA VAL A 27 -18.87 6.78 2.86
C VAL A 27 -18.78 6.56 1.34
N PRO A 28 -17.61 6.68 0.73
CA PRO A 28 -17.45 6.42 -0.69
C PRO A 28 -17.71 4.94 -0.99
N GLU A 29 -18.46 4.67 -2.05
CA GLU A 29 -18.50 3.33 -2.62
C GLU A 29 -17.17 3.07 -3.31
N ALA A 30 -16.44 2.09 -2.79
CA ALA A 30 -15.17 1.68 -3.36
C ALA A 30 -15.32 0.30 -3.99
N LYS A 31 -14.76 0.14 -5.18
CA LYS A 31 -14.51 -1.15 -5.80
C LYS A 31 -13.15 -1.60 -5.36
N ILE A 32 -13.11 -2.72 -4.76
CA ILE A 32 -11.90 -3.36 -4.38
C ILE A 32 -11.57 -4.36 -5.49
N ILE A 33 -10.39 -4.24 -6.20
CA ILE A 33 -9.95 -5.13 -7.28
C ILE A 33 -8.66 -5.86 -6.82
N ALA A 34 -8.52 -7.29 -6.62
CA ALA A 34 -7.27 -8.07 -6.42
C ALA A 34 -6.52 -8.19 -7.77
N VAL A 35 -5.37 -7.64 -7.86
CA VAL A 35 -4.50 -7.90 -9.00
C VAL A 35 -3.57 -9.04 -8.58
N GLU A 36 -3.84 -10.22 -9.08
CA GLU A 36 -3.03 -11.40 -8.79
C GLU A 36 -1.86 -11.44 -9.78
N SER A 37 -0.64 -11.62 -9.27
CA SER A 37 0.55 -11.91 -10.09
C SER A 37 1.03 -13.33 -9.81
N GLU A 38 1.42 -14.03 -10.87
CA GLU A 38 2.08 -15.32 -10.70
C GLU A 38 3.50 -15.12 -10.15
N LEU A 39 3.92 -16.03 -9.28
CA LEU A 39 5.31 -16.05 -8.82
C LEU A 39 6.24 -16.41 -9.97
N THR A 40 7.30 -15.64 -10.14
CA THR A 40 8.39 -15.97 -11.04
C THR A 40 9.17 -17.19 -10.55
N GLN A 41 9.99 -17.76 -11.39
CA GLN A 41 10.81 -18.93 -10.99
C GLN A 41 11.78 -18.56 -9.85
N ALA A 42 12.35 -17.36 -9.87
CA ALA A 42 13.22 -16.85 -8.82
C ALA A 42 12.48 -16.74 -7.49
N GLN A 43 11.25 -16.19 -7.51
CA GLN A 43 10.41 -16.08 -6.32
C GLN A 43 10.00 -17.45 -5.77
N LYS A 44 9.66 -18.44 -6.62
CA LYS A 44 9.33 -19.78 -6.19
C LYS A 44 10.53 -20.46 -5.50
N TYR A 45 11.70 -20.35 -6.08
CA TYR A 45 12.93 -20.91 -5.49
C TYR A 45 13.23 -20.31 -4.12
N TYR A 46 13.16 -18.97 -4.02
CA TYR A 46 13.42 -18.30 -2.74
C TYR A 46 12.36 -18.63 -1.68
N LEU A 47 11.10 -18.78 -2.08
CA LEU A 47 10.02 -19.20 -1.18
C LEU A 47 10.27 -20.61 -0.59
N GLU A 48 10.76 -21.55 -1.42
CA GLU A 48 11.15 -22.90 -0.96
C GLU A 48 12.29 -22.83 0.08
N GLU A 49 13.25 -21.93 -0.10
CA GLU A 49 14.31 -21.70 0.89
C GLU A 49 13.75 -21.12 2.20
N LEU A 50 12.81 -20.18 2.13
CA LEU A 50 12.15 -19.66 3.34
C LEU A 50 11.36 -20.74 4.08
N VAL A 51 10.70 -21.67 3.37
CA VAL A 51 10.01 -22.82 3.97
C VAL A 51 11.00 -23.73 4.69
N LYS A 52 12.11 -24.12 4.07
CA LYS A 52 13.16 -24.94 4.70
C LYS A 52 13.72 -24.29 5.96
N ARG A 53 13.99 -22.99 5.91
CA ARG A 53 14.47 -22.23 7.07
C ARG A 53 13.42 -22.19 8.20
N SER A 54 12.14 -22.01 7.85
CA SER A 54 11.02 -22.05 8.81
C SER A 54 10.95 -23.39 9.53
N ASP A 55 11.10 -24.51 8.81
CA ASP A 55 11.05 -25.85 9.38
C ASP A 55 12.27 -26.13 10.28
N ALA A 56 13.45 -25.65 9.90
CA ALA A 56 14.66 -25.73 10.73
C ALA A 56 14.51 -24.92 12.04
N ILE A 57 13.86 -23.76 12.01
CA ILE A 57 13.56 -22.98 13.23
C ILE A 57 12.56 -23.74 14.13
N LYS A 58 11.48 -24.27 13.55
CA LYS A 58 10.47 -25.03 14.30
C LYS A 58 11.03 -26.27 14.96
N SER A 59 12.00 -26.95 14.33
CA SER A 59 12.70 -28.12 14.89
C SER A 59 13.74 -27.78 15.95
N GLY A 60 14.01 -26.48 16.17
CA GLY A 60 15.02 -26.03 17.11
C GLY A 60 16.47 -26.22 16.61
N SER A 61 16.67 -26.49 15.33
CA SER A 61 18.00 -26.76 14.74
C SER A 61 18.82 -25.49 14.51
N VAL A 62 18.22 -24.30 14.65
CA VAL A 62 18.85 -23.01 14.34
C VAL A 62 18.80 -22.10 15.56
N ASP A 63 19.92 -21.43 15.84
CA ASP A 63 20.01 -20.43 16.90
C ASP A 63 19.10 -19.22 16.52
N PRO A 64 18.15 -18.80 17.39
CA PRO A 64 17.25 -17.69 17.14
C PRO A 64 17.94 -16.35 16.86
N SER A 65 19.19 -16.19 17.30
CA SER A 65 20.00 -15.00 17.00
C SER A 65 20.47 -14.96 15.54
N ARG A 66 20.68 -16.12 14.93
CA ARG A 66 21.09 -16.26 13.53
C ARG A 66 19.91 -16.15 12.57
N ASP A 67 18.84 -16.91 12.85
CA ASP A 67 17.62 -16.90 12.06
C ASP A 67 16.38 -17.11 12.94
N ASN A 68 15.27 -16.46 12.56
CA ASN A 68 14.03 -16.54 13.33
C ASN A 68 12.81 -16.22 12.44
N MET A 69 11.62 -16.55 12.93
CA MET A 69 10.38 -16.33 12.17
C MET A 69 10.13 -14.88 11.78
N LEU A 70 10.63 -13.90 12.55
CA LEU A 70 10.49 -12.49 12.21
C LEU A 70 11.30 -12.13 10.96
N LYS A 71 12.54 -12.62 10.86
CA LYS A 71 13.37 -12.45 9.65
C LYS A 71 12.71 -13.10 8.45
N ILE A 72 12.26 -14.36 8.56
CA ILE A 72 11.57 -15.08 7.48
C ILE A 72 10.33 -14.33 7.02
N THR A 73 9.50 -13.86 7.95
CA THR A 73 8.29 -13.08 7.61
C THR A 73 8.64 -11.77 6.93
N GLY A 74 9.70 -11.09 7.39
CA GLY A 74 10.19 -9.86 6.76
C GLY A 74 10.67 -10.09 5.33
N GLU A 75 11.44 -11.16 5.10
CA GLU A 75 11.92 -11.53 3.76
C GLU A 75 10.77 -11.99 2.85
N ALA A 76 9.80 -12.75 3.36
CA ALA A 76 8.61 -13.15 2.59
C ALA A 76 7.77 -11.93 2.14
N ARG A 77 7.64 -10.90 2.99
CA ARG A 77 6.98 -9.66 2.61
C ARG A 77 7.75 -8.90 1.52
N LYS A 78 9.08 -8.86 1.61
CA LYS A 78 9.94 -8.26 0.57
C LYS A 78 9.82 -9.02 -0.75
N LEU A 79 9.90 -10.36 -0.70
CA LEU A 79 9.67 -11.27 -1.84
C LEU A 79 8.36 -10.95 -2.57
N ALA A 80 7.30 -10.72 -1.82
CA ALA A 80 5.97 -10.46 -2.37
C ALA A 80 5.87 -9.10 -3.09
N ILE A 81 6.80 -8.18 -2.86
CA ILE A 81 6.83 -6.86 -3.50
C ILE A 81 7.88 -6.83 -4.60
N ASP A 82 9.16 -7.01 -4.23
CA ASP A 82 10.28 -6.94 -5.14
C ASP A 82 11.49 -7.71 -4.59
N MET A 83 12.02 -8.64 -5.37
CA MET A 83 13.18 -9.46 -5.01
C MET A 83 14.43 -8.61 -4.75
N ARG A 84 14.58 -7.46 -5.40
CA ARG A 84 15.71 -6.54 -5.20
C ARG A 84 15.76 -5.91 -3.80
N LEU A 85 14.66 -5.99 -3.04
CA LEU A 85 14.64 -5.64 -1.60
C LEU A 85 15.37 -6.66 -0.73
N ILE A 86 15.58 -7.87 -1.24
CA ILE A 86 16.31 -8.95 -0.57
C ILE A 86 17.76 -8.93 -1.05
N ASP A 87 17.97 -8.96 -2.37
CA ASP A 87 19.28 -8.90 -2.99
C ASP A 87 19.21 -8.04 -4.26
N PRO A 88 19.96 -6.93 -4.34
CA PRO A 88 20.00 -6.05 -5.51
C PRO A 88 20.47 -6.72 -6.81
N ALA A 89 21.02 -7.93 -6.73
CA ALA A 89 21.44 -8.69 -7.93
C ALA A 89 20.25 -9.23 -8.75
N TYR A 90 19.04 -9.29 -8.19
CA TYR A 90 17.84 -9.65 -8.94
C TYR A 90 17.45 -8.58 -9.96
N ASN A 91 16.72 -8.98 -11.00
CA ASN A 91 16.30 -8.10 -12.09
C ASN A 91 14.84 -7.64 -11.92
N LEU A 92 14.48 -6.57 -12.63
CA LEU A 92 13.09 -6.09 -12.68
C LEU A 92 12.14 -7.16 -13.24
N SER A 93 12.59 -7.96 -14.22
CA SER A 93 11.80 -9.07 -14.79
C SER A 93 11.40 -10.15 -13.79
N ASP A 94 12.10 -10.21 -12.63
CA ASP A 94 11.76 -11.13 -11.56
C ASP A 94 10.62 -10.59 -10.66
N ASN A 95 10.02 -9.44 -11.00
CA ASN A 95 9.10 -8.67 -10.15
C ASN A 95 7.82 -8.26 -10.89
N GLN A 96 6.94 -9.21 -11.16
CA GLN A 96 5.68 -8.99 -11.87
C GLN A 96 4.77 -7.92 -11.21
N LYS A 97 4.75 -7.88 -9.88
CA LYS A 97 3.87 -6.99 -9.12
C LYS A 97 4.15 -5.51 -9.39
N ILE A 98 5.41 -5.11 -9.41
CA ILE A 98 5.81 -3.72 -9.69
C ILE A 98 5.34 -3.30 -11.08
N LEU A 99 5.55 -4.16 -12.08
CA LEU A 99 5.12 -3.88 -13.45
C LEU A 99 3.60 -3.75 -13.55
N GLN A 100 2.84 -4.61 -12.90
CA GLN A 100 1.37 -4.54 -12.88
C GLN A 100 0.86 -3.26 -12.22
N VAL A 101 1.53 -2.80 -11.15
CA VAL A 101 1.18 -1.51 -10.51
C VAL A 101 1.43 -0.36 -11.48
N VAL A 102 2.59 -0.35 -12.16
CA VAL A 102 2.92 0.68 -13.16
C VAL A 102 1.87 0.70 -14.29
N ASP A 103 1.50 -0.47 -14.82
CA ASP A 103 0.50 -0.58 -15.88
C ASP A 103 -0.88 -0.06 -15.44
N ASN A 104 -1.32 -0.40 -14.22
CA ASN A 104 -2.58 0.07 -13.66
C ASN A 104 -2.58 1.58 -13.42
N VAL A 105 -1.50 2.10 -12.84
CA VAL A 105 -1.36 3.54 -12.56
C VAL A 105 -1.33 4.33 -13.87
N GLU A 106 -0.57 3.88 -14.87
CA GLU A 106 -0.52 4.52 -16.19
C GLU A 106 -1.90 4.54 -16.85
N ARG A 107 -2.60 3.40 -16.88
CA ARG A 107 -3.94 3.31 -17.45
C ARG A 107 -4.90 4.31 -16.81
N ILE A 108 -4.99 4.32 -15.48
CA ILE A 108 -5.88 5.22 -14.75
C ILE A 108 -5.45 6.69 -14.90
N TYR A 109 -4.14 6.95 -14.98
CA TYR A 109 -3.61 8.28 -15.26
C TYR A 109 -4.09 8.82 -16.59
N ARG A 110 -4.04 8.00 -17.67
CA ARG A 110 -4.50 8.37 -19.00
C ARG A 110 -6.03 8.53 -19.06
N GLU A 111 -6.77 7.57 -18.50
CA GLU A 111 -8.24 7.63 -18.41
C GLU A 111 -8.75 8.86 -17.64
N GLY A 112 -8.04 9.28 -16.62
CA GLY A 112 -8.37 10.42 -15.78
C GLY A 112 -7.74 11.75 -16.21
N ALA A 113 -7.25 11.87 -17.43
CA ALA A 113 -6.53 13.06 -17.89
C ALA A 113 -7.43 14.31 -17.94
N GLY A 114 -8.69 14.19 -18.40
CA GLY A 114 -9.63 15.29 -18.51
C GLY A 114 -9.95 15.96 -17.17
N ASP A 115 -10.07 15.17 -16.11
CA ASP A 115 -10.42 15.64 -14.77
C ASP A 115 -9.17 15.88 -13.89
N LYS A 116 -7.98 15.64 -14.42
CA LYS A 116 -6.73 15.58 -13.64
C LYS A 116 -6.90 14.67 -12.42
N ALA A 117 -7.48 13.49 -12.62
CA ALA A 117 -7.71 12.50 -11.57
C ALA A 117 -6.41 12.10 -10.89
N THR A 118 -6.48 11.96 -9.56
CA THR A 118 -5.31 11.62 -8.74
C THR A 118 -5.38 10.18 -8.25
N GLN A 119 -4.22 9.63 -7.95
CA GLN A 119 -4.07 8.28 -7.46
C GLN A 119 -3.11 8.25 -6.27
N MET A 120 -3.30 7.30 -5.37
CA MET A 120 -2.39 7.11 -4.25
C MET A 120 -1.87 5.68 -4.22
N ILE A 121 -0.56 5.54 -3.99
CA ILE A 121 0.12 4.24 -3.88
C ILE A 121 0.63 4.10 -2.45
N PHE A 122 0.23 3.03 -1.78
CA PHE A 122 0.68 2.69 -0.43
C PHE A 122 1.69 1.55 -0.46
N SER A 123 2.82 1.74 0.21
CA SER A 123 3.76 0.69 0.56
C SER A 123 4.48 1.02 1.87
N ASP A 124 4.46 0.08 2.81
CA ASP A 124 5.21 0.19 4.07
C ASP A 124 6.62 -0.40 3.96
N ILE A 125 6.87 -1.12 2.86
CA ILE A 125 8.14 -1.77 2.56
C ILE A 125 8.81 -1.09 1.36
N GLY A 126 10.13 -0.95 1.41
CA GLY A 126 10.89 -0.29 0.35
C GLY A 126 10.63 1.22 0.27
N THR A 127 10.44 1.87 1.42
CA THR A 127 10.26 3.33 1.53
C THR A 127 11.47 4.09 0.99
N PRO A 128 11.32 5.38 0.62
CA PRO A 128 12.37 6.13 -0.02
C PRO A 128 13.65 6.16 0.80
N LYS A 129 14.77 5.91 0.15
CA LYS A 129 16.12 6.02 0.69
C LYS A 129 16.82 7.26 0.18
N SER A 130 17.86 7.68 0.87
CA SER A 130 18.75 8.73 0.38
C SER A 130 19.45 8.27 -0.88
N LYS A 131 19.77 9.22 -1.77
CA LYS A 131 20.45 8.92 -3.04
C LYS A 131 21.76 8.18 -2.78
N GLY A 132 21.89 6.98 -3.33
CA GLY A 132 23.08 6.12 -3.17
C GLY A 132 22.99 5.09 -2.04
N GLU A 133 21.92 5.03 -1.27
CA GLU A 133 21.73 4.05 -0.18
C GLU A 133 21.12 2.71 -0.64
N GLY A 134 21.15 2.42 -1.93
CA GLY A 134 20.67 1.18 -2.53
C GLY A 134 19.24 1.26 -3.06
N PHE A 135 18.68 0.11 -3.42
CA PHE A 135 17.37 -0.02 -4.05
C PHE A 135 16.23 0.34 -3.08
N ASP A 136 15.24 1.08 -3.58
CA ASP A 136 13.94 1.30 -2.94
C ASP A 136 12.79 1.30 -3.98
N VAL A 137 11.62 0.91 -3.53
CA VAL A 137 10.43 0.72 -4.38
C VAL A 137 9.84 2.04 -4.87
N TYR A 138 9.94 3.10 -4.07
CA TYR A 138 9.34 4.40 -4.40
C TYR A 138 10.05 5.08 -5.56
N ASN A 139 11.38 5.12 -5.51
CA ASN A 139 12.16 5.68 -6.61
C ASN A 139 12.03 4.81 -7.86
N GLU A 140 12.06 3.49 -7.73
CA GLU A 140 11.84 2.59 -8.87
C GLU A 140 10.48 2.81 -9.54
N LEU A 141 9.39 2.85 -8.78
CA LEU A 141 8.07 3.14 -9.33
C LEU A 141 8.00 4.51 -10.00
N LYS A 142 8.64 5.52 -9.39
CA LYS A 142 8.71 6.86 -9.97
C LYS A 142 9.43 6.85 -11.31
N ASP A 143 10.59 6.20 -11.38
CA ASP A 143 11.39 6.15 -12.60
C ASP A 143 10.65 5.37 -13.70
N LEU A 144 10.06 4.23 -13.39
CA LEU A 144 9.23 3.46 -14.33
C LEU A 144 8.00 4.25 -14.84
N LEU A 145 7.34 5.02 -13.98
CA LEU A 145 6.21 5.86 -14.38
C LEU A 145 6.66 7.04 -15.26
N VAL A 146 7.82 7.61 -14.98
CA VAL A 146 8.44 8.66 -15.84
C VAL A 146 8.81 8.08 -17.20
N ASP A 147 9.36 6.87 -17.27
CA ASP A 147 9.68 6.18 -18.52
C ASP A 147 8.42 5.88 -19.36
N ARG A 148 7.25 5.75 -18.70
CA ARG A 148 5.93 5.65 -19.37
C ARG A 148 5.36 7.03 -19.80
N GLY A 149 6.11 8.11 -19.61
CA GLY A 149 5.75 9.46 -20.04
C GLY A 149 4.91 10.26 -19.05
N ILE A 150 4.86 9.86 -17.78
CA ILE A 150 4.23 10.66 -16.73
C ILE A 150 5.23 11.71 -16.25
N PRO A 151 4.87 13.01 -16.23
CA PRO A 151 5.77 14.07 -15.80
C PRO A 151 6.24 13.84 -14.35
N LYS A 152 7.53 13.99 -14.13
CA LYS A 152 8.18 13.78 -12.83
C LYS A 152 7.59 14.66 -11.72
N GLU A 153 7.20 15.88 -12.07
CA GLU A 153 6.58 16.87 -11.19
C GLU A 153 5.17 16.51 -10.74
N GLU A 154 4.50 15.64 -11.47
CA GLU A 154 3.17 15.11 -11.11
C GLU A 154 3.25 13.91 -10.15
N ILE A 155 4.45 13.44 -9.80
CA ILE A 155 4.69 12.34 -8.88
C ILE A 155 5.37 12.87 -7.61
N ALA A 156 4.78 12.61 -6.44
CA ALA A 156 5.31 13.07 -5.16
C ALA A 156 5.30 11.96 -4.09
N PHE A 157 6.19 12.12 -3.11
CA PHE A 157 6.25 11.26 -1.93
C PHE A 157 5.79 12.04 -0.69
N VAL A 158 4.90 11.47 0.11
CA VAL A 158 4.51 12.06 1.40
C VAL A 158 5.72 12.17 2.33
N HIS A 159 6.72 11.31 2.15
CA HIS A 159 7.97 11.31 2.91
C HIS A 159 8.77 12.62 2.79
N ASP A 160 8.61 13.37 1.69
CA ASP A 160 9.28 14.66 1.48
C ASP A 160 8.57 15.81 2.22
N ALA A 161 7.33 15.58 2.67
CA ALA A 161 6.52 16.55 3.39
C ALA A 161 6.56 16.29 4.91
N ASN A 162 7.69 16.59 5.54
CA ASN A 162 7.96 16.29 6.96
C ASN A 162 7.52 17.40 7.94
N THR A 163 6.92 18.50 7.47
CA THR A 163 6.27 19.53 8.29
C THR A 163 4.81 19.69 7.90
N ASP A 164 4.01 20.26 8.79
CA ASP A 164 2.57 20.46 8.53
C ASP A 164 2.34 21.45 7.38
N GLU A 165 3.18 22.47 7.23
CA GLU A 165 3.09 23.40 6.08
C GLU A 165 3.35 22.65 4.77
N LYS A 166 4.38 21.78 4.71
CA LYS A 166 4.67 20.97 3.53
C LYS A 166 3.55 19.98 3.22
N LYS A 167 2.95 19.34 4.23
CA LYS A 167 1.79 18.45 4.07
C LYS A 167 0.58 19.20 3.52
N ASN A 168 0.31 20.41 4.05
CA ASN A 168 -0.77 21.25 3.59
C ASN A 168 -0.55 21.73 2.13
N LEU A 169 0.68 22.08 1.77
CA LEU A 169 1.05 22.43 0.41
C LEU A 169 0.88 21.24 -0.54
N LEU A 170 1.38 20.07 -0.14
CA LEU A 170 1.23 18.83 -0.91
C LEU A 170 -0.25 18.48 -1.12
N SER A 171 -1.07 18.57 -0.07
CA SER A 171 -2.52 18.32 -0.15
C SER A 171 -3.19 19.26 -1.14
N ARG A 172 -2.80 20.54 -1.18
CA ARG A 172 -3.31 21.50 -2.17
C ARG A 172 -2.92 21.13 -3.60
N LYS A 173 -1.66 20.75 -3.81
CA LYS A 173 -1.15 20.30 -5.13
C LYS A 173 -1.87 19.04 -5.63
N VAL A 174 -2.14 18.09 -4.75
CA VAL A 174 -2.91 16.89 -5.12
C VAL A 174 -4.36 17.26 -5.44
N ASN A 175 -5.01 18.06 -4.61
CA ASN A 175 -6.40 18.45 -4.82
C ASN A 175 -6.61 19.36 -6.05
N SER A 176 -5.59 20.12 -6.49
CA SER A 176 -5.61 20.88 -7.74
C SER A 176 -5.33 20.02 -8.98
N GLY A 177 -4.78 18.80 -8.80
CA GLY A 177 -4.31 17.95 -9.88
C GLY A 177 -2.97 18.38 -10.48
N GLU A 178 -2.18 19.18 -9.75
CA GLU A 178 -0.79 19.48 -10.07
C GLU A 178 0.10 18.25 -9.77
N VAL A 179 -0.16 17.54 -8.66
CA VAL A 179 0.38 16.23 -8.36
C VAL A 179 -0.72 15.21 -8.55
N ARG A 180 -0.51 14.27 -9.47
CA ARG A 180 -1.52 13.25 -9.81
C ARG A 180 -1.23 11.87 -9.25
N ILE A 181 0.01 11.59 -8.88
CA ILE A 181 0.42 10.34 -8.26
C ILE A 181 1.12 10.66 -6.95
N LEU A 182 0.55 10.17 -5.86
CA LEU A 182 1.07 10.35 -4.51
C LEU A 182 1.46 9.00 -3.91
N MET A 183 2.70 8.87 -3.44
CA MET A 183 3.16 7.64 -2.77
C MET A 183 3.35 7.88 -1.28
N ALA A 184 2.88 6.94 -0.46
CA ALA A 184 2.94 7.03 0.99
C ALA A 184 3.06 5.67 1.68
N SER A 185 3.63 5.65 2.88
CA SER A 185 3.41 4.55 3.82
C SER A 185 2.06 4.70 4.52
N THR A 186 1.52 3.61 5.05
CA THR A 186 0.26 3.61 5.80
C THR A 186 0.30 4.59 6.97
N GLU A 187 1.42 4.71 7.66
CA GLU A 187 1.61 5.64 8.78
C GLU A 187 1.55 7.10 8.31
N LYS A 188 2.30 7.45 7.26
CA LYS A 188 2.41 8.85 6.81
C LYS A 188 1.24 9.31 5.96
N GLY A 189 0.62 8.41 5.19
CA GLY A 189 -0.46 8.74 4.27
C GLY A 189 -1.86 8.43 4.79
N GLY A 190 -1.97 7.54 5.80
CA GLY A 190 -3.25 7.11 6.36
C GLY A 190 -3.89 8.09 7.34
N THR A 191 -3.19 9.16 7.76
CA THR A 191 -3.70 10.17 8.68
C THR A 191 -3.17 11.57 8.33
N GLY A 192 -4.04 12.57 8.48
CA GLY A 192 -3.64 13.98 8.39
C GLY A 192 -3.45 14.54 6.98
N LEU A 193 -3.73 13.76 5.94
CA LEU A 193 -3.75 14.24 4.56
C LEU A 193 -5.19 14.40 4.07
N ASN A 194 -5.49 15.56 3.50
CA ASN A 194 -6.77 15.83 2.84
C ASN A 194 -6.53 15.94 1.33
N VAL A 195 -6.56 14.78 0.63
CA VAL A 195 -6.23 14.67 -0.81
C VAL A 195 -7.36 14.03 -1.62
N GLN A 196 -8.60 14.21 -1.19
CA GLN A 196 -9.76 13.45 -1.67
C GLN A 196 -10.42 14.01 -2.93
N SER A 197 -10.20 15.30 -3.25
CA SER A 197 -11.02 16.03 -4.21
C SER A 197 -11.01 15.41 -5.62
N ARG A 198 -9.91 14.81 -6.03
CA ARG A 198 -9.71 14.20 -7.36
C ARG A 198 -9.29 12.74 -7.29
N MET A 199 -9.35 12.12 -6.09
CA MET A 199 -8.91 10.76 -5.88
C MET A 199 -9.79 9.77 -6.67
N LYS A 200 -9.17 9.04 -7.58
CA LYS A 200 -9.82 8.03 -8.44
C LYS A 200 -9.43 6.61 -8.05
N ALA A 201 -8.22 6.40 -7.60
CA ALA A 201 -7.73 5.08 -7.22
C ALA A 201 -6.75 5.13 -6.06
N VAL A 202 -6.77 4.05 -5.28
CA VAL A 202 -5.78 3.77 -4.23
C VAL A 202 -5.20 2.39 -4.50
N HIS A 203 -3.87 2.30 -4.56
CA HIS A 203 -3.14 1.06 -4.80
C HIS A 203 -2.41 0.65 -3.53
N HIS A 204 -2.57 -0.58 -3.10
CA HIS A 204 -1.81 -1.16 -1.99
C HIS A 204 -0.80 -2.18 -2.53
N LEU A 205 0.49 -1.91 -2.41
CA LEU A 205 1.55 -2.85 -2.78
C LEU A 205 1.72 -3.94 -1.74
N ASP A 206 1.59 -3.58 -0.49
CA ASP A 206 1.62 -4.52 0.64
C ASP A 206 0.35 -4.42 1.46
N VAL A 207 0.07 -5.48 2.19
CA VAL A 207 -1.07 -5.52 3.11
C VAL A 207 -0.61 -5.00 4.46
N PRO A 208 -1.23 -3.94 5.00
CA PRO A 208 -0.91 -3.47 6.34
C PRO A 208 -1.23 -4.54 7.38
N TRP A 209 -0.47 -4.56 8.48
CA TRP A 209 -0.65 -5.53 9.58
C TRP A 209 -2.04 -5.51 10.21
N ARG A 210 -2.71 -4.38 10.15
CA ARG A 210 -4.06 -4.20 10.71
C ARG A 210 -5.07 -4.08 9.59
N PRO A 211 -6.03 -5.01 9.46
CA PRO A 211 -7.10 -4.91 8.47
C PRO A 211 -7.90 -3.60 8.58
N SER A 212 -8.00 -3.04 9.80
CA SER A 212 -8.65 -1.74 10.05
C SER A 212 -7.96 -0.56 9.32
N ASP A 213 -6.67 -0.65 9.02
CA ASP A 213 -5.94 0.41 8.33
C ASP A 213 -6.38 0.54 6.88
N VAL A 214 -6.67 -0.57 6.20
CA VAL A 214 -7.28 -0.58 4.86
C VAL A 214 -8.64 0.13 4.89
N GLY A 215 -9.51 -0.25 5.82
CA GLY A 215 -10.83 0.37 5.97
C GLY A 215 -10.76 1.85 6.36
N ARG A 216 -9.74 2.27 7.12
CA ARG A 216 -9.49 3.66 7.46
C ARG A 216 -9.08 4.47 6.23
N ILE A 217 -8.16 3.96 5.44
CA ILE A 217 -7.70 4.59 4.20
C ILE A 217 -8.88 4.80 3.25
N LEU A 218 -9.70 3.77 3.02
CA LEU A 218 -10.87 3.86 2.16
C LEU A 218 -11.89 4.92 2.65
N ARG A 219 -12.08 5.03 3.97
CA ARG A 219 -12.96 6.05 4.56
C ARG A 219 -12.42 7.46 4.47
N THR A 220 -11.10 7.62 4.55
CA THR A 220 -10.44 8.93 4.43
C THR A 220 -10.57 9.50 3.03
N PHE A 221 -10.59 8.65 2.00
CA PHE A 221 -10.71 9.09 0.62
C PHE A 221 -12.16 8.98 0.14
N LYS A 222 -12.88 10.11 0.03
CA LYS A 222 -14.21 10.18 -0.62
C LYS A 222 -14.04 9.89 -2.11
N ILE A 223 -13.95 8.63 -2.49
CA ILE A 223 -13.85 8.21 -3.89
C ILE A 223 -15.26 8.33 -4.50
N LYS A 224 -15.45 9.22 -5.46
CA LYS A 224 -16.68 9.27 -6.24
C LYS A 224 -16.84 7.99 -7.07
N LYS A 225 -18.09 7.48 -7.08
CA LYS A 225 -18.51 6.25 -7.78
C LYS A 225 -17.86 6.07 -9.14
N ASN A 226 -17.23 4.95 -9.34
CA ASN A 226 -17.39 4.02 -10.47
C ASN A 226 -16.45 2.82 -10.27
N VAL A 227 -17.06 1.75 -9.88
CA VAL A 227 -16.30 0.62 -9.42
C VAL A 227 -17.02 -0.65 -9.81
N GLU A 228 -16.44 -1.53 -10.66
CA GLU A 228 -16.96 -2.85 -11.06
C GLU A 228 -16.35 -3.97 -10.22
N VAL A 229 -17.16 -4.84 -9.64
CA VAL A 229 -16.75 -6.02 -8.86
C VAL A 229 -16.61 -7.19 -9.83
N THR A 230 -15.54 -7.97 -9.75
CA THR A 230 -15.46 -9.24 -10.46
C THR A 230 -16.26 -10.31 -9.74
N ASP A 231 -16.88 -11.23 -10.51
CA ASP A 231 -17.86 -12.23 -10.06
C ASP A 231 -17.43 -13.23 -8.96
N ASN A 232 -16.20 -13.17 -8.47
CA ASN A 232 -15.66 -14.13 -7.50
C ASN A 232 -15.40 -13.59 -6.07
N GLY A 233 -15.91 -12.42 -5.72
CA GLY A 233 -15.91 -11.94 -4.31
C GLY A 233 -14.53 -11.72 -3.68
N LYS A 234 -13.45 -11.65 -4.46
CA LYS A 234 -12.10 -11.37 -3.97
C LYS A 234 -11.84 -9.87 -3.93
N ILE A 235 -11.35 -9.45 -2.79
CA ILE A 235 -10.97 -8.07 -2.47
C ILE A 235 -9.66 -7.73 -3.16
N ILE A 236 -9.60 -6.56 -3.78
CA ILE A 236 -8.46 -6.02 -4.46
C ILE A 236 -8.00 -4.77 -3.75
N ILE A 237 -6.88 -4.81 -3.22
CA ILE A 237 -6.21 -3.67 -2.62
C ILE A 237 -5.01 -3.33 -3.48
#